data_10510e3e8267142d06270f294e3b3bb0
#
_entry.id   10510e3e8267142d06270f294e3b3bb0
#
_cell.length_a   1.000
_cell.length_b   1.000
_cell.length_c   1.000
_cell.angle_alpha   90.00
_cell.angle_beta   90.00
_cell.angle_gamma   90.00
#
_symmetry.space_group_name_H-M   'P 1'
#
loop_
_entity.id
_entity.type
_entity.pdbx_description
1 polymer ?
#
loop_
_entity_poly.entity_id
_entity_poly.type
_entity_poly.pdbx_seq_one_letter_code
_entity_poly.pdbx_strand_id
1 'polypeptide(L)'
;MTTKCLNCGTEFHGKFCPECGQRADTQRFSIKSIFQNFILGILSNDGGVWITVKSLFTHPGQMMIDILNGKRRSYFSPFPMLFLTLSIYVIISTFTGSYVKFSKSIFDDDKEIVVTADDTNPDNIEAQRVLYILKQTLEFADNHYSLVYILTIPVYLFSARICFGKKNRKRYNWGEYCIPMIYSLIMVVLYRCLPAIVYSFSPKYSGIMGNYTFFVNIATATACFRKMLDFGYRKMIWRSFLLMVLYWTIVILLILVGLVLVAFLINYHV
;
A
#
# COMPACT_ATOMS: atom_id res chain seq x y z
N MET A 1 6.03 -33.19 24.79
CA MET A 1 6.18 -33.27 23.31
C MET A 1 7.23 -32.28 22.88
N THR A 2 8.26 -32.75 22.16
CA THR A 2 9.25 -31.91 21.50
C THR A 2 8.63 -31.19 20.30
N THR A 3 8.86 -29.90 20.15
CA THR A 3 8.40 -29.10 19.02
C THR A 3 9.58 -28.58 18.25
N LYS A 4 9.57 -28.72 16.91
CA LYS A 4 10.61 -28.13 16.05
C LYS A 4 10.26 -26.70 15.71
N CYS A 5 11.17 -25.79 15.97
CA CYS A 5 10.99 -24.37 15.65
C CYS A 5 10.92 -24.14 14.14
N LEU A 6 9.86 -23.50 13.65
CA LEU A 6 9.68 -23.17 12.22
C LEU A 6 10.63 -22.07 11.73
N ASN A 7 11.26 -21.32 12.64
CA ASN A 7 12.18 -20.23 12.28
C ASN A 7 13.65 -20.71 12.20
N CYS A 8 14.16 -21.30 13.26
CA CYS A 8 15.59 -21.70 13.36
C CYS A 8 15.85 -23.21 13.25
N GLY A 9 14.79 -24.04 13.32
CA GLY A 9 14.91 -25.49 13.22
C GLY A 9 15.24 -26.22 14.53
N THR A 10 15.52 -25.51 15.61
CA THR A 10 15.86 -26.09 16.93
C THR A 10 14.68 -26.86 17.51
N GLU A 11 14.94 -28.04 18.07
CA GLU A 11 13.95 -28.80 18.82
C GLU A 11 13.94 -28.35 20.29
N PHE A 12 12.76 -28.10 20.83
CA PHE A 12 12.61 -27.57 22.17
C PHE A 12 11.30 -28.00 22.84
N HIS A 13 11.23 -27.78 24.15
CA HIS A 13 10.03 -27.95 24.97
C HIS A 13 9.58 -26.57 25.48
N GLY A 14 8.27 -26.33 25.50
CA GLY A 14 7.71 -25.09 26.04
C GLY A 14 7.02 -24.20 25.02
N LYS A 15 6.65 -23.00 25.46
CA LYS A 15 5.85 -22.04 24.66
C LYS A 15 6.67 -21.22 23.68
N PHE A 16 7.97 -21.04 23.93
CA PHE A 16 8.88 -20.23 23.12
C PHE A 16 10.17 -20.97 22.85
N CYS A 17 10.72 -20.81 21.65
CA CYS A 17 12.02 -21.35 21.28
C CYS A 17 13.12 -20.63 22.06
N PRO A 18 14.03 -21.36 22.77
CA PRO A 18 15.10 -20.74 23.55
C PRO A 18 16.14 -20.01 22.69
N GLU A 19 16.33 -20.45 21.44
CA GLU A 19 17.33 -19.87 20.53
C GLU A 19 16.88 -18.57 19.86
N CYS A 20 15.62 -18.52 19.36
CA CYS A 20 15.16 -17.37 18.57
C CYS A 20 13.92 -16.67 19.13
N GLY A 21 13.35 -17.15 20.25
CA GLY A 21 12.18 -16.56 20.88
C GLY A 21 10.87 -16.73 20.11
N GLN A 22 10.81 -17.54 19.03
CA GLN A 22 9.57 -17.76 18.29
C GLN A 22 8.61 -18.65 19.10
N ARG A 23 7.31 -18.33 19.04
CA ARG A 23 6.27 -19.14 19.68
C ARG A 23 6.16 -20.52 19.02
N ALA A 24 5.94 -21.55 19.85
CA ALA A 24 5.74 -22.93 19.38
C ALA A 24 4.47 -23.08 18.55
N ASP A 25 3.36 -22.40 18.94
CA ASP A 25 2.06 -22.42 18.28
C ASP A 25 1.95 -21.38 17.15
N THR A 26 2.74 -21.53 16.10
CA THR A 26 2.69 -20.63 14.94
C THR A 26 1.54 -21.03 14.02
N GLN A 27 0.37 -20.42 14.23
CA GLN A 27 -0.83 -20.66 13.42
C GLN A 27 -0.80 -19.96 12.07
N ARG A 28 -1.64 -20.41 11.11
CA ARG A 28 -1.86 -19.72 9.83
C ARG A 28 -2.32 -18.27 10.05
N PHE A 29 -1.90 -17.38 9.17
CA PHE A 29 -2.33 -15.99 9.24
C PHE A 29 -3.85 -15.86 9.04
N SER A 30 -4.49 -15.14 9.95
CA SER A 30 -5.87 -14.67 9.79
C SER A 30 -5.88 -13.15 9.92
N ILE A 31 -6.91 -12.48 9.41
CA ILE A 31 -7.03 -11.02 9.56
C ILE A 31 -7.02 -10.66 11.05
N LYS A 32 -7.75 -11.40 11.89
CA LYS A 32 -7.78 -11.19 13.34
C LYS A 32 -6.40 -11.32 13.98
N SER A 33 -5.62 -12.37 13.64
CA SER A 33 -4.27 -12.56 14.20
C SER A 33 -3.30 -11.48 13.76
N ILE A 34 -3.45 -10.95 12.56
CA ILE A 34 -2.63 -9.86 12.05
C ILE A 34 -2.87 -8.57 12.86
N PHE A 35 -4.14 -8.22 13.12
CA PHE A 35 -4.49 -7.06 13.96
C PHE A 35 -4.05 -7.23 15.42
N GLN A 36 -4.25 -8.40 16.02
CA GLN A 36 -3.80 -8.66 17.40
C GLN A 36 -2.28 -8.56 17.54
N ASN A 37 -1.53 -9.06 16.56
CA ASN A 37 -0.08 -8.99 16.56
C ASN A 37 0.47 -7.61 16.15
N PHE A 38 -0.37 -6.68 15.67
CA PHE A 38 0.04 -5.33 15.33
C PHE A 38 0.61 -4.57 16.55
N ILE A 39 -0.15 -4.51 17.63
CA ILE A 39 0.26 -3.79 18.86
C ILE A 39 1.47 -4.48 19.50
N LEU A 40 1.44 -5.81 19.61
CA LEU A 40 2.54 -6.59 20.17
C LEU A 40 3.80 -6.51 19.29
N GLY A 41 3.62 -6.46 17.96
CA GLY A 41 4.72 -6.38 17.01
C GLY A 41 5.49 -5.06 17.05
N ILE A 42 4.86 -3.96 17.43
CA ILE A 42 5.54 -2.66 17.66
C ILE A 42 6.46 -2.74 18.88
N LEU A 43 6.01 -3.42 19.94
CA LEU A 43 6.69 -3.45 21.23
C LEU A 43 7.77 -4.54 21.37
N SER A 44 7.71 -5.60 20.56
CA SER A 44 8.51 -6.81 20.75
C SER A 44 9.50 -7.13 19.62
N ASN A 45 9.71 -6.22 18.67
CA ASN A 45 10.51 -6.51 17.47
C ASN A 45 11.97 -6.07 17.65
N ASP A 46 12.79 -6.96 18.23
CA ASP A 46 14.20 -6.72 18.58
C ASP A 46 15.19 -6.77 17.40
N GLY A 47 14.72 -6.65 16.18
CA GLY A 47 15.61 -6.75 15.02
C GLY A 47 14.88 -7.24 13.77
N GLY A 48 15.57 -7.32 12.66
CA GLY A 48 14.99 -7.81 11.43
C GLY A 48 14.53 -6.74 10.45
N VAL A 49 14.52 -5.45 10.81
CA VAL A 49 14.23 -4.37 9.86
C VAL A 49 15.21 -4.42 8.69
N TRP A 50 16.51 -4.46 8.98
CA TRP A 50 17.55 -4.52 7.95
C TRP A 50 17.47 -5.82 7.13
N ILE A 51 17.26 -6.96 7.80
CA ILE A 51 17.09 -8.25 7.13
C ILE A 51 15.86 -8.21 6.22
N THR A 52 14.76 -7.63 6.70
CA THR A 52 13.53 -7.48 5.93
C THR A 52 13.74 -6.60 4.71
N VAL A 53 14.33 -5.42 4.86
CA VAL A 53 14.64 -4.50 3.75
C VAL A 53 15.54 -5.20 2.74
N LYS A 54 16.65 -5.79 3.19
CA LYS A 54 17.55 -6.54 2.31
C LYS A 54 16.83 -7.64 1.54
N SER A 55 16.00 -8.44 2.23
CA SER A 55 15.26 -9.55 1.62
C SER A 55 14.20 -9.09 0.63
N LEU A 56 13.54 -7.95 0.89
CA LEU A 56 12.59 -7.34 -0.03
C LEU A 56 13.23 -6.94 -1.36
N PHE A 57 14.46 -6.43 -1.34
CA PHE A 57 15.17 -6.05 -2.56
C PHE A 57 15.86 -7.22 -3.26
N THR A 58 16.29 -8.25 -2.52
CA THR A 58 17.05 -9.39 -3.10
C THR A 58 16.16 -10.58 -3.44
N HIS A 59 15.31 -11.01 -2.52
CA HIS A 59 14.54 -12.26 -2.64
C HIS A 59 13.09 -12.12 -2.11
N PRO A 60 12.28 -11.14 -2.56
CA PRO A 60 10.97 -10.85 -1.98
C PRO A 60 10.04 -12.06 -2.00
N GLY A 61 9.97 -12.79 -3.12
CA GLY A 61 9.11 -13.95 -3.22
C GLY A 61 9.51 -15.12 -2.30
N GLN A 62 10.80 -15.29 -1.98
CA GLN A 62 11.24 -16.29 -1.02
C GLN A 62 10.89 -15.88 0.40
N MET A 63 11.10 -14.62 0.74
CA MET A 63 10.69 -14.04 2.01
C MET A 63 9.19 -14.27 2.28
N MET A 64 8.32 -14.08 1.28
CA MET A 64 6.87 -14.33 1.43
C MET A 64 6.59 -15.79 1.77
N ILE A 65 7.24 -16.74 1.09
CA ILE A 65 7.09 -18.17 1.37
C ILE A 65 7.59 -18.50 2.79
N ASP A 66 8.74 -17.98 3.17
CA ASP A 66 9.32 -18.21 4.50
C ASP A 66 8.39 -17.73 5.60
N ILE A 67 7.81 -16.52 5.46
CA ILE A 67 6.86 -15.96 6.43
C ILE A 67 5.57 -16.80 6.49
N LEU A 68 5.03 -17.21 5.34
CA LEU A 68 3.82 -18.03 5.28
C LEU A 68 4.04 -19.43 5.86
N ASN A 69 5.24 -20.00 5.71
CA ASN A 69 5.64 -21.27 6.28
C ASN A 69 6.01 -21.18 7.78
N GLY A 70 5.93 -19.99 8.37
CA GLY A 70 6.09 -19.81 9.80
C GLY A 70 7.41 -19.23 10.26
N LYS A 71 8.36 -18.87 9.40
CA LYS A 71 9.57 -18.12 9.76
C LYS A 71 9.22 -16.65 9.98
N ARG A 72 8.81 -16.30 11.21
CA ARG A 72 8.28 -14.97 11.51
C ARG A 72 9.24 -14.12 12.33
N ARG A 73 10.09 -14.73 13.15
CA ARG A 73 11.00 -14.01 14.02
C ARG A 73 12.18 -13.37 13.26
N SER A 74 12.56 -13.95 12.12
CA SER A 74 13.64 -13.42 11.28
C SER A 74 13.25 -12.14 10.53
N TYR A 75 11.96 -11.88 10.37
CA TYR A 75 11.44 -10.75 9.59
C TYR A 75 10.62 -9.80 10.45
N PHE A 76 10.74 -8.52 10.16
CA PHE A 76 9.94 -7.50 10.83
C PHE A 76 8.46 -7.62 10.42
N SER A 77 7.54 -7.48 11.37
CA SER A 77 6.10 -7.63 11.11
C SER A 77 5.60 -6.66 10.03
N PRO A 78 4.68 -7.09 9.13
CA PRO A 78 4.30 -6.30 7.96
C PRO A 78 3.67 -4.95 8.30
N PHE A 79 2.74 -4.88 9.27
CA PHE A 79 2.07 -3.64 9.63
C PHE A 79 3.01 -2.61 10.29
N PRO A 80 3.77 -2.95 11.35
CA PRO A 80 4.76 -2.02 11.90
C PRO A 80 5.77 -1.54 10.87
N MET A 81 6.19 -2.43 9.93
CA MET A 81 7.09 -2.06 8.85
C MET A 81 6.45 -1.05 7.88
N LEU A 82 5.16 -1.22 7.57
CA LEU A 82 4.41 -0.28 6.73
C LEU A 82 4.34 1.10 7.39
N PHE A 83 4.02 1.17 8.69
CA PHE A 83 3.98 2.43 9.42
C PHE A 83 5.35 3.11 9.47
N LEU A 84 6.40 2.34 9.75
CA LEU A 84 7.78 2.86 9.76
C LEU A 84 8.16 3.46 8.41
N THR A 85 7.90 2.74 7.32
CA THR A 85 8.23 3.20 5.96
C THR A 85 7.38 4.39 5.52
N LEU A 86 6.07 4.42 5.87
CA LEU A 86 5.21 5.57 5.61
C LEU A 86 5.68 6.81 6.39
N SER A 87 6.09 6.66 7.65
CA SER A 87 6.62 7.76 8.46
C SER A 87 7.90 8.34 7.84
N ILE A 88 8.82 7.47 7.40
CA ILE A 88 10.04 7.90 6.71
C ILE A 88 9.69 8.63 5.41
N TYR A 89 8.75 8.12 4.62
CA TYR A 89 8.32 8.77 3.39
C TYR A 89 7.69 10.15 3.65
N VAL A 90 6.84 10.28 4.67
CA VAL A 90 6.24 11.58 5.06
C VAL A 90 7.33 12.57 5.44
N ILE A 91 8.30 12.16 6.26
CA ILE A 91 9.43 13.02 6.64
C ILE A 91 10.18 13.50 5.39
N ILE A 92 10.60 12.58 4.52
CA ILE A 92 11.33 12.91 3.29
C ILE A 92 10.49 13.86 2.42
N SER A 93 9.21 13.55 2.21
CA SER A 93 8.31 14.34 1.36
C SER A 93 8.09 15.75 1.89
N THR A 94 8.01 15.90 3.21
CA THR A 94 7.88 17.22 3.86
C THR A 94 9.13 18.05 3.66
N PHE A 95 10.32 17.48 3.90
CA PHE A 95 11.59 18.19 3.71
C PHE A 95 11.89 18.54 2.24
N THR A 96 11.48 17.68 1.31
CA THR A 96 11.71 17.90 -0.13
C THR A 96 10.64 18.75 -0.80
N GLY A 97 9.54 19.06 -0.09
CA GLY A 97 8.38 19.77 -0.66
C GLY A 97 7.67 18.97 -1.77
N SER A 98 7.99 17.69 -1.92
CA SER A 98 7.39 16.83 -2.97
C SER A 98 5.93 16.48 -2.70
N TYR A 99 5.46 16.69 -1.48
CA TYR A 99 4.09 16.40 -1.04
C TYR A 99 3.04 17.32 -1.67
N VAL A 100 3.41 18.58 -1.90
CA VAL A 100 2.44 19.66 -2.20
C VAL A 100 2.01 19.71 -3.67
N LYS A 101 2.46 18.80 -4.55
CA LYS A 101 2.51 19.14 -5.97
C LYS A 101 1.80 18.21 -6.94
N PHE A 102 1.10 17.15 -6.47
CA PHE A 102 0.27 16.37 -7.38
C PHE A 102 -1.03 17.13 -7.69
N SER A 103 -1.68 17.69 -6.69
CA SER A 103 -2.83 18.59 -6.88
C SER A 103 -2.44 19.82 -7.70
N LYS A 104 -1.29 20.43 -7.39
CA LYS A 104 -0.73 21.57 -8.15
C LYS A 104 -0.34 21.26 -9.58
N SER A 105 0.05 20.03 -9.89
CA SER A 105 0.37 19.62 -11.27
C SER A 105 -0.87 19.43 -12.15
N ILE A 106 -2.03 19.23 -11.53
CA ILE A 106 -3.33 19.07 -12.23
C ILE A 106 -4.04 20.43 -12.35
N PHE A 107 -3.99 21.22 -11.28
CA PHE A 107 -4.59 22.55 -11.24
C PHE A 107 -3.46 23.57 -11.26
N ASP A 108 -3.37 24.37 -12.33
CA ASP A 108 -2.41 25.45 -12.46
C ASP A 108 -2.55 26.41 -11.27
N ASP A 109 -1.46 26.62 -10.53
CA ASP A 109 -1.48 27.39 -9.25
C ASP A 109 -1.94 28.86 -9.44
N ASP A 110 -1.77 29.39 -10.66
CA ASP A 110 -2.07 30.79 -10.97
C ASP A 110 -3.51 31.02 -11.43
N LYS A 111 -4.30 29.97 -11.65
CA LYS A 111 -5.74 30.09 -11.91
C LYS A 111 -6.50 29.73 -10.63
N GLU A 112 -6.73 30.77 -9.83
CA GLU A 112 -7.72 30.69 -8.78
C GLU A 112 -9.05 30.29 -9.44
N ILE A 113 -9.58 29.10 -9.10
CA ILE A 113 -10.94 28.72 -9.51
C ILE A 113 -11.86 29.58 -8.66
N VAL A 114 -11.96 30.85 -9.04
CA VAL A 114 -12.90 31.79 -8.48
C VAL A 114 -14.24 31.40 -9.08
N VAL A 115 -15.15 30.93 -8.25
CA VAL A 115 -16.58 30.85 -8.60
C VAL A 115 -17.01 32.32 -8.72
N THR A 116 -16.83 32.90 -9.92
CA THR A 116 -17.26 34.24 -10.20
C THR A 116 -18.77 34.22 -10.25
N ALA A 117 -19.39 35.00 -9.34
CA ALA A 117 -20.84 35.19 -9.29
C ALA A 117 -21.41 35.88 -10.57
N ASP A 118 -20.56 36.13 -11.54
CA ASP A 118 -20.88 36.85 -12.78
C ASP A 118 -21.28 35.89 -13.95
N ASP A 119 -21.14 34.57 -13.75
CA ASP A 119 -21.52 33.55 -14.74
C ASP A 119 -22.99 33.17 -14.51
N THR A 120 -23.90 33.83 -15.25
CA THR A 120 -25.35 33.60 -15.18
C THR A 120 -25.81 32.28 -15.74
N ASN A 121 -24.88 31.43 -16.28
CA ASN A 121 -25.20 30.12 -16.81
C ASN A 121 -25.11 29.06 -15.69
N PRO A 122 -26.24 28.41 -15.30
CA PRO A 122 -26.27 27.43 -14.22
C PRO A 122 -25.35 26.24 -14.46
N ASP A 123 -25.14 25.82 -15.71
CA ASP A 123 -24.26 24.69 -16.06
C ASP A 123 -22.79 25.00 -15.77
N ASN A 124 -22.36 26.24 -15.93
CA ASN A 124 -21.01 26.70 -15.59
C ASN A 124 -20.76 26.74 -14.10
N ILE A 125 -21.78 27.16 -13.32
CA ILE A 125 -21.72 27.20 -11.85
C ILE A 125 -21.57 25.80 -11.27
N GLU A 126 -22.31 24.81 -11.77
CA GLU A 126 -22.17 23.42 -11.33
C GLU A 126 -20.80 22.83 -11.69
N ALA A 127 -20.32 23.07 -12.90
CA ALA A 127 -19.00 22.61 -13.33
C ALA A 127 -17.87 23.20 -12.46
N GLN A 128 -17.95 24.50 -12.13
CA GLN A 128 -16.98 25.15 -11.25
C GLN A 128 -17.04 24.61 -9.82
N ARG A 129 -18.23 24.35 -9.27
CA ARG A 129 -18.39 23.70 -7.95
C ARG A 129 -17.77 22.31 -7.91
N VAL A 130 -18.02 21.49 -8.94
CA VAL A 130 -17.42 20.13 -9.04
C VAL A 130 -15.89 20.21 -9.11
N LEU A 131 -15.34 21.13 -9.90
CA LEU A 131 -13.88 21.35 -9.99
C LEU A 131 -13.29 21.80 -8.65
N TYR A 132 -13.97 22.69 -7.95
CA TYR A 132 -13.55 23.15 -6.60
C TYR A 132 -13.53 21.99 -5.60
N ILE A 133 -14.60 21.17 -5.54
CA ILE A 133 -14.67 20.00 -4.66
C ILE A 133 -13.58 18.99 -5.02
N LEU A 134 -13.33 18.77 -6.31
CA LEU A 134 -12.29 17.88 -6.78
C LEU A 134 -10.90 18.37 -6.33
N LYS A 135 -10.61 19.68 -6.49
CA LYS A 135 -9.36 20.29 -6.01
C LYS A 135 -9.17 20.08 -4.51
N GLN A 136 -10.18 20.42 -3.71
CA GLN A 136 -10.17 20.23 -2.25
C GLN A 136 -9.94 18.77 -1.85
N THR A 137 -10.58 17.83 -2.55
CA THR A 137 -10.44 16.38 -2.28
C THR A 137 -9.03 15.89 -2.60
N LEU A 138 -8.44 16.36 -3.69
CA LEU A 138 -7.06 16.01 -4.05
C LEU A 138 -6.04 16.62 -3.09
N GLU A 139 -6.22 17.88 -2.69
CA GLU A 139 -5.39 18.53 -1.68
C GLU A 139 -5.48 17.81 -0.31
N PHE A 140 -6.69 17.39 0.09
CA PHE A 140 -6.87 16.58 1.29
C PHE A 140 -6.14 15.24 1.18
N ALA A 141 -6.25 14.55 0.03
CA ALA A 141 -5.58 13.28 -0.22
C ALA A 141 -4.05 13.43 -0.22
N ASP A 142 -3.54 14.51 -0.78
CA ASP A 142 -2.11 14.84 -0.76
C ASP A 142 -1.62 15.10 0.68
N ASN A 143 -2.34 15.90 1.45
CA ASN A 143 -1.99 16.22 2.83
C ASN A 143 -2.11 15.02 3.78
N HIS A 144 -3.01 14.06 3.47
CA HIS A 144 -3.28 12.88 4.29
C HIS A 144 -2.88 11.58 3.59
N TYR A 145 -1.81 11.61 2.80
CA TYR A 145 -1.35 10.48 1.98
C TYR A 145 -1.29 9.15 2.73
N SER A 146 -0.72 9.15 3.95
CA SER A 146 -0.61 7.93 4.76
C SER A 146 -1.96 7.33 5.13
N LEU A 147 -2.95 8.18 5.44
CA LEU A 147 -4.30 7.76 5.76
C LEU A 147 -5.00 7.20 4.53
N VAL A 148 -4.92 7.90 3.39
CA VAL A 148 -5.47 7.44 2.11
C VAL A 148 -4.84 6.10 1.72
N TYR A 149 -3.52 5.95 1.88
CA TYR A 149 -2.82 4.72 1.57
C TYR A 149 -3.33 3.54 2.40
N ILE A 150 -3.56 3.73 3.70
CA ILE A 150 -4.11 2.70 4.60
C ILE A 150 -5.56 2.36 4.22
N LEU A 151 -6.39 3.35 3.89
CA LEU A 151 -7.78 3.13 3.48
C LEU A 151 -7.91 2.35 2.16
N THR A 152 -6.92 2.44 1.28
CA THR A 152 -6.92 1.69 0.02
C THR A 152 -6.48 0.22 0.17
N ILE A 153 -5.93 -0.19 1.32
CA ILE A 153 -5.49 -1.58 1.58
C ILE A 153 -6.61 -2.61 1.33
N PRO A 154 -7.85 -2.45 1.84
CA PRO A 154 -8.93 -3.39 1.58
C PRO A 154 -9.28 -3.52 0.09
N VAL A 155 -9.27 -2.41 -0.65
CA VAL A 155 -9.53 -2.38 -2.09
C VAL A 155 -8.45 -3.15 -2.85
N TYR A 156 -7.18 -2.93 -2.49
CA TYR A 156 -6.05 -3.63 -3.10
C TYR A 156 -6.11 -5.14 -2.82
N LEU A 157 -6.43 -5.52 -1.57
CA LEU A 157 -6.59 -6.92 -1.17
C LEU A 157 -7.70 -7.63 -1.93
N PHE A 158 -8.85 -6.97 -2.08
CA PHE A 158 -9.99 -7.49 -2.84
C PHE A 158 -9.63 -7.68 -4.32
N SER A 159 -9.00 -6.68 -4.93
CA SER A 159 -8.53 -6.71 -6.32
C SER A 159 -7.52 -7.85 -6.55
N ALA A 160 -6.54 -8.02 -5.63
CA ALA A 160 -5.56 -9.08 -5.70
C ALA A 160 -6.22 -10.47 -5.66
N ARG A 161 -7.20 -10.65 -4.79
CA ARG A 161 -7.92 -11.92 -4.65
C ARG A 161 -8.76 -12.27 -5.88
N ILE A 162 -9.27 -11.28 -6.60
CA ILE A 162 -9.96 -11.49 -7.88
C ILE A 162 -8.97 -11.88 -8.98
N CYS A 163 -7.91 -11.09 -9.15
CA CYS A 163 -6.97 -11.24 -10.27
C CYS A 163 -6.15 -12.51 -10.21
N PHE A 164 -5.84 -13.03 -9.00
CA PHE A 164 -4.99 -14.21 -8.87
C PHE A 164 -5.71 -15.55 -8.98
N GLY A 165 -7.04 -15.54 -9.20
CA GLY A 165 -7.81 -16.69 -9.69
C GLY A 165 -8.36 -17.62 -8.61
N LYS A 166 -9.37 -18.42 -9.04
CA LYS A 166 -10.17 -19.29 -8.14
C LYS A 166 -9.33 -20.37 -7.42
N LYS A 167 -8.33 -20.96 -8.09
CA LYS A 167 -7.46 -22.01 -7.49
C LYS A 167 -6.70 -21.46 -6.28
N ASN A 168 -6.10 -20.29 -6.39
CA ASN A 168 -5.32 -19.68 -5.33
C ASN A 168 -6.20 -19.17 -4.18
N ARG A 169 -7.44 -18.73 -4.48
CA ARG A 169 -8.43 -18.36 -3.44
C ARG A 169 -8.81 -19.52 -2.53
N LYS A 170 -8.75 -20.75 -3.01
CA LYS A 170 -8.98 -21.95 -2.20
C LYS A 170 -7.73 -22.34 -1.38
N ARG A 171 -6.53 -22.09 -1.91
CA ARG A 171 -5.26 -22.45 -1.27
C ARG A 171 -4.88 -21.52 -0.13
N TYR A 172 -5.10 -20.21 -0.30
CA TYR A 172 -4.70 -19.16 0.62
C TYR A 172 -5.92 -18.40 1.16
N ASN A 173 -5.91 -18.12 2.45
CA ASN A 173 -6.95 -17.32 3.10
C ASN A 173 -6.70 -15.80 2.92
N TRP A 174 -7.62 -14.96 3.38
CA TRP A 174 -7.51 -13.50 3.28
C TRP A 174 -6.27 -12.94 4.01
N GLY A 175 -5.96 -13.46 5.21
CA GLY A 175 -4.80 -13.04 5.97
C GLY A 175 -3.48 -13.38 5.27
N GLU A 176 -3.39 -14.52 4.61
CA GLU A 176 -2.21 -14.93 3.85
C GLU A 176 -2.00 -14.07 2.59
N TYR A 177 -3.07 -13.54 1.98
CA TYR A 177 -2.96 -12.54 0.91
C TYR A 177 -2.51 -11.17 1.40
N CYS A 178 -2.86 -10.79 2.65
CA CYS A 178 -2.43 -9.52 3.24
C CYS A 178 -0.90 -9.41 3.33
N ILE A 179 -0.19 -10.50 3.60
CA ILE A 179 1.27 -10.47 3.81
C ILE A 179 2.02 -9.95 2.56
N PRO A 180 1.97 -10.63 1.40
CA PRO A 180 2.67 -10.17 0.20
C PRO A 180 2.14 -8.82 -0.30
N MET A 181 0.86 -8.52 -0.06
CA MET A 181 0.27 -7.24 -0.39
C MET A 181 0.91 -6.10 0.41
N ILE A 182 0.98 -6.21 1.73
CA ILE A 182 1.56 -5.16 2.58
C ILE A 182 3.04 -4.97 2.26
N TYR A 183 3.80 -6.05 2.06
CA TYR A 183 5.20 -5.93 1.68
C TYR A 183 5.39 -5.36 0.26
N SER A 184 4.49 -5.62 -0.69
CA SER A 184 4.54 -4.96 -1.99
C SER A 184 4.29 -3.45 -1.86
N LEU A 185 3.37 -3.03 -0.98
CA LEU A 185 3.13 -1.62 -0.67
C LEU A 185 4.35 -0.97 0.02
N ILE A 186 4.99 -1.66 0.97
CA ILE A 186 6.23 -1.20 1.60
C ILE A 186 7.31 -0.95 0.54
N MET A 187 7.49 -1.88 -0.39
CA MET A 187 8.45 -1.71 -1.49
C MET A 187 8.10 -0.48 -2.36
N VAL A 188 6.83 -0.27 -2.68
CA VAL A 188 6.38 0.91 -3.43
C VAL A 188 6.75 2.19 -2.69
N VAL A 189 6.48 2.26 -1.38
CA VAL A 189 6.82 3.43 -0.56
C VAL A 189 8.33 3.68 -0.53
N LEU A 190 9.14 2.62 -0.34
CA LEU A 190 10.61 2.72 -0.36
C LEU A 190 11.13 3.20 -1.72
N TYR A 191 10.59 2.68 -2.83
CA TYR A 191 10.95 3.15 -4.17
C TYR A 191 10.54 4.61 -4.43
N ARG A 192 9.47 5.09 -3.81
CA ARG A 192 9.02 6.49 -3.92
C ARG A 192 9.92 7.47 -3.15
N CYS A 193 10.67 7.02 -2.16
CA CYS A 193 11.63 7.88 -1.46
C CYS A 193 12.72 8.42 -2.41
N LEU A 194 13.18 7.62 -3.39
CA LEU A 194 14.21 8.04 -4.34
C LEU A 194 13.75 9.21 -5.23
N PRO A 195 12.63 9.12 -5.97
CA PRO A 195 12.13 10.25 -6.74
C PRO A 195 11.77 11.46 -5.88
N ALA A 196 11.30 11.28 -4.63
CA ALA A 196 11.03 12.39 -3.73
C ALA A 196 12.31 13.19 -3.41
N ILE A 197 13.45 12.51 -3.22
CA ILE A 197 14.75 13.14 -3.03
C ILE A 197 15.22 13.83 -4.32
N VAL A 198 15.13 13.15 -5.47
CA VAL A 198 15.53 13.71 -6.77
C VAL A 198 14.71 14.96 -7.10
N TYR A 199 13.43 14.97 -6.77
CA TYR A 199 12.55 16.11 -6.96
C TYR A 199 13.04 17.37 -6.23
N SER A 200 13.62 17.23 -5.04
CA SER A 200 14.21 18.36 -4.29
C SER A 200 15.26 19.13 -5.09
N PHE A 201 16.02 18.42 -5.93
CA PHE A 201 17.09 19.01 -6.75
C PHE A 201 16.58 19.48 -8.13
N SER A 202 15.51 18.90 -8.66
CA SER A 202 15.02 19.19 -10.02
C SER A 202 13.50 18.99 -10.15
N PRO A 203 12.69 20.02 -9.86
CA PRO A 203 11.24 19.96 -9.95
C PRO A 203 10.68 19.62 -11.35
N LYS A 204 11.50 19.82 -12.40
CA LYS A 204 11.13 19.57 -13.80
C LYS A 204 10.73 18.12 -14.10
N TYR A 205 11.13 17.17 -13.25
CA TYR A 205 10.85 15.74 -13.46
C TYR A 205 9.54 15.24 -12.82
N SER A 206 8.65 16.14 -12.36
CA SER A 206 7.38 15.78 -11.69
C SER A 206 6.47 14.88 -12.55
N GLY A 207 6.36 15.11 -13.85
CA GLY A 207 5.52 14.31 -14.75
C GLY A 207 5.99 12.85 -14.91
N ILE A 208 7.27 12.56 -14.73
CA ILE A 208 7.82 11.20 -14.81
C ILE A 208 7.41 10.36 -13.59
N MET A 209 7.13 11.00 -12.45
CA MET A 209 6.83 10.32 -11.20
C MET A 209 5.53 9.50 -11.22
N GLY A 210 4.49 9.97 -11.92
CA GLY A 210 3.22 9.25 -12.04
C GLY A 210 3.39 7.91 -12.76
N ASN A 211 4.02 7.93 -13.92
CA ASN A 211 4.30 6.74 -14.72
C ASN A 211 5.25 5.77 -13.99
N TYR A 212 6.28 6.29 -13.34
CA TYR A 212 7.22 5.50 -12.54
C TYR A 212 6.49 4.67 -11.48
N THR A 213 5.59 5.30 -10.71
CA THR A 213 4.85 4.62 -9.64
C THR A 213 4.00 3.46 -10.16
N PHE A 214 3.35 3.62 -11.32
CA PHE A 214 2.56 2.55 -11.94
C PHE A 214 3.41 1.31 -12.25
N PHE A 215 4.56 1.48 -12.89
CA PHE A 215 5.47 0.37 -13.19
C PHE A 215 6.05 -0.27 -11.92
N VAL A 216 6.39 0.52 -10.92
CA VAL A 216 6.88 0.03 -9.62
C VAL A 216 5.82 -0.84 -8.93
N ASN A 217 4.55 -0.44 -8.95
CA ASN A 217 3.47 -1.26 -8.38
C ASN A 217 3.35 -2.63 -9.07
N ILE A 218 3.45 -2.68 -10.40
CA ILE A 218 3.43 -3.96 -11.14
C ILE A 218 4.65 -4.82 -10.79
N ALA A 219 5.83 -4.22 -10.75
CA ALA A 219 7.07 -4.93 -10.44
C ALA A 219 7.06 -5.51 -9.03
N THR A 220 6.68 -4.73 -8.02
CA THR A 220 6.65 -5.14 -6.62
C THR A 220 5.57 -6.18 -6.35
N ALA A 221 4.36 -6.03 -6.91
CA ALA A 221 3.33 -7.05 -6.85
C ALA A 221 3.80 -8.36 -7.50
N THR A 222 4.43 -8.29 -8.68
CA THR A 222 5.00 -9.46 -9.35
C THR A 222 6.06 -10.14 -8.48
N ALA A 223 6.98 -9.38 -7.90
CA ALA A 223 8.06 -9.89 -7.07
C ALA A 223 7.55 -10.61 -5.81
N CYS A 224 6.59 -10.01 -5.10
CA CYS A 224 6.06 -10.54 -3.85
C CYS A 224 5.14 -11.75 -4.06
N PHE A 225 4.25 -11.70 -5.06
CA PHE A 225 3.23 -12.75 -5.23
C PHE A 225 3.67 -13.93 -6.09
N ARG A 226 4.65 -13.78 -6.98
CA ARG A 226 4.99 -14.78 -8.00
C ARG A 226 5.30 -16.16 -7.42
N LYS A 227 6.22 -16.24 -6.45
CA LYS A 227 6.61 -17.53 -5.84
C LYS A 227 5.49 -18.15 -5.01
N MET A 228 4.74 -17.34 -4.27
CA MET A 228 3.60 -17.80 -3.49
C MET A 228 2.54 -18.46 -4.38
N LEU A 229 2.25 -17.85 -5.53
CA LEU A 229 1.18 -18.29 -6.42
C LEU A 229 1.63 -19.28 -7.49
N ASP A 230 2.92 -19.55 -7.55
CA ASP A 230 3.54 -20.47 -8.50
C ASP A 230 3.21 -20.13 -9.96
N PHE A 231 3.36 -18.85 -10.32
CA PHE A 231 3.16 -18.38 -11.68
C PHE A 231 4.50 -18.09 -12.38
N GLY A 232 4.55 -18.41 -13.69
CA GLY A 232 5.62 -17.93 -14.56
C GLY A 232 5.63 -16.41 -14.67
N TYR A 233 6.79 -15.79 -14.95
CA TYR A 233 6.96 -14.33 -14.98
C TYR A 233 5.96 -13.62 -15.88
N ARG A 234 5.79 -14.03 -17.13
CA ARG A 234 4.85 -13.40 -18.10
C ARG A 234 3.42 -13.38 -17.57
N LYS A 235 2.96 -14.52 -17.04
CA LYS A 235 1.60 -14.65 -16.50
C LYS A 235 1.42 -13.80 -15.25
N MET A 236 2.44 -13.69 -14.40
CA MET A 236 2.38 -12.90 -13.19
C MET A 236 2.38 -11.39 -13.49
N ILE A 237 3.25 -10.92 -14.40
CA ILE A 237 3.27 -9.51 -14.84
C ILE A 237 1.90 -9.10 -15.38
N TRP A 238 1.30 -9.92 -16.28
CA TRP A 238 -0.03 -9.65 -16.81
C TRP A 238 -1.10 -9.58 -15.72
N ARG A 239 -1.06 -10.48 -14.75
CA ARG A 239 -2.00 -10.46 -13.62
C ARG A 239 -1.77 -9.29 -12.66
N SER A 240 -0.53 -8.88 -12.46
CA SER A 240 -0.20 -7.68 -11.70
C SER A 240 -0.66 -6.40 -12.43
N PHE A 241 -0.57 -6.38 -13.75
CA PHE A 241 -1.16 -5.30 -14.55
C PHE A 241 -2.67 -5.24 -14.38
N LEU A 242 -3.38 -6.37 -14.55
CA LEU A 242 -4.83 -6.44 -14.33
C LEU A 242 -5.22 -6.06 -12.89
N LEU A 243 -4.42 -6.44 -11.90
CA LEU A 243 -4.59 -6.03 -10.52
C LEU A 243 -4.56 -4.50 -10.39
N MET A 244 -3.58 -3.84 -11.00
CA MET A 244 -3.47 -2.38 -10.96
C MET A 244 -4.65 -1.70 -11.67
N VAL A 245 -5.04 -2.19 -12.85
CA VAL A 245 -6.20 -1.66 -13.57
C VAL A 245 -7.47 -1.79 -12.72
N LEU A 246 -7.74 -2.97 -12.17
CA LEU A 246 -8.92 -3.19 -11.33
C LEU A 246 -8.90 -2.34 -10.06
N TYR A 247 -7.75 -2.26 -9.39
CA TYR A 247 -7.57 -1.45 -8.20
C TYR A 247 -7.89 0.03 -8.48
N TRP A 248 -7.27 0.62 -9.50
CA TRP A 248 -7.50 2.03 -9.85
C TRP A 248 -8.93 2.28 -10.32
N THR A 249 -9.53 1.36 -11.07
CA THR A 249 -10.94 1.46 -11.47
C THR A 249 -11.86 1.54 -10.25
N ILE A 250 -11.66 0.67 -9.25
CA ILE A 250 -12.47 0.70 -8.02
C ILE A 250 -12.23 2.00 -7.24
N VAL A 251 -10.97 2.44 -7.10
CA VAL A 251 -10.66 3.69 -6.39
C VAL A 251 -11.32 4.88 -7.07
N ILE A 252 -11.23 5.00 -8.40
CA ILE A 252 -11.88 6.07 -9.16
C ILE A 252 -13.40 6.03 -8.98
N LEU A 253 -14.02 4.86 -9.07
CA LEU A 253 -15.47 4.71 -8.84
C LEU A 253 -15.87 5.14 -7.43
N LEU A 254 -15.09 4.78 -6.40
CA LEU A 254 -15.37 5.21 -5.03
C LEU A 254 -15.25 6.73 -4.86
N ILE A 255 -14.27 7.36 -5.51
CA ILE A 255 -14.13 8.82 -5.51
C ILE A 255 -15.34 9.48 -6.21
N LEU A 256 -15.73 8.98 -7.38
CA LEU A 256 -16.88 9.51 -8.13
C LEU A 256 -18.19 9.39 -7.32
N VAL A 257 -18.43 8.24 -6.70
CA VAL A 257 -19.60 8.05 -5.82
C VAL A 257 -19.54 9.03 -4.64
N GLY A 258 -18.36 9.21 -4.03
CA GLY A 258 -18.18 10.19 -2.96
C GLY A 258 -18.50 11.62 -3.40
N LEU A 259 -18.04 12.04 -4.57
CA LEU A 259 -18.33 13.35 -5.14
C LEU A 259 -19.82 13.55 -5.41
N VAL A 260 -20.51 12.55 -5.98
CA VAL A 260 -21.96 12.61 -6.21
C VAL A 260 -22.73 12.72 -4.90
N LEU A 261 -22.34 11.96 -3.87
CA LEU A 261 -22.97 12.04 -2.55
C LEU A 261 -22.78 13.42 -1.90
N VAL A 262 -21.58 13.99 -2.00
CA VAL A 262 -21.30 15.33 -1.48
C VAL A 262 -22.13 16.38 -2.24
N ALA A 263 -22.19 16.31 -3.57
CA ALA A 263 -23.00 17.21 -4.38
C ALA A 263 -24.50 17.10 -4.03
N PHE A 264 -25.00 15.88 -3.83
CA PHE A 264 -26.39 15.65 -3.42
C PHE A 264 -26.68 16.24 -2.03
N LEU A 265 -25.76 16.05 -1.06
CA LEU A 265 -25.93 16.61 0.29
C LEU A 265 -25.92 18.15 0.29
N ILE A 266 -25.09 18.77 -0.54
CA ILE A 266 -25.05 20.24 -0.70
C ILE A 266 -26.38 20.74 -1.28
N ASN A 267 -26.90 20.10 -2.32
CA ASN A 267 -28.19 20.50 -2.91
C ASN A 267 -29.39 20.23 -2.01
N TYR A 268 -29.30 19.31 -1.06
CA TYR A 268 -30.38 19.01 -0.12
C TYR A 268 -30.41 19.99 1.06
N HIS A 269 -29.31 20.68 1.36
CA HIS A 269 -29.19 21.65 2.45
C HIS A 269 -29.32 23.13 2.00
N VAL A 270 -29.47 23.36 0.70
CA VAL A 270 -29.82 24.68 0.11
C VAL A 270 -31.28 24.70 -0.28
#